data_33d9baa84ae94654651590d9a096735f
#
_entry.id   33d9baa84ae94654651590d9a096735f
#
_cell.length_a   1.000
_cell.length_b   1.000
_cell.length_c   1.000
_cell.angle_alpha   90.00
_cell.angle_beta   90.00
_cell.angle_gamma   90.00
#
_symmetry.space_group_name_H-M   'P 1'
#
loop_
_entity.id
_entity.type
_entity.pdbx_description
1 polymer ?
#
loop_
_entity_poly.entity_id
_entity_poly.type
_entity_poly.pdbx_seq_one_letter_code
_entity_poly.pdbx_strand_id
1 'polypeptide(L)'
;MRKLSDFMRFTDQALNQFGKDVVKQSQKRLLRKSMFQSNKPSKGNLYNSIKYEVETMENSISVKFPFMKDVDYAKYIDQGVTGKDPFDLPKGALWYGKQRNKNTKSPFKYGSGTGKGYIKSGINKYLVKKGIRGVGEKRKGLIYVISRSVYLSGIPAKFFFTKSFDNAFKKLPPKLVQAFALDIKDKFKEFTTS
;
A
#
# COMPACT_ATOMS: atom_id res chain seq x y z
N MET A 1 0.56 -18.27 33.80
CA MET A 1 1.71 -17.44 33.34
C MET A 1 1.20 -16.03 33.04
N ARG A 2 1.78 -15.00 33.64
CA ARG A 2 1.46 -13.60 33.32
C ARG A 2 2.06 -13.27 31.94
N LYS A 3 1.29 -12.66 31.04
CA LYS A 3 1.76 -12.30 29.70
C LYS A 3 2.67 -11.07 29.79
N LEU A 4 3.59 -10.92 28.85
CA LEU A 4 4.49 -9.76 28.76
C LEU A 4 3.68 -8.43 28.66
N SER A 5 2.49 -8.46 28.04
CA SER A 5 1.55 -7.33 27.98
C SER A 5 1.14 -6.79 29.36
N ASP A 6 1.08 -7.66 30.38
CA ASP A 6 0.69 -7.25 31.74
C ASP A 6 1.80 -6.45 32.44
N PHE A 7 3.04 -6.59 31.93
CA PHE A 7 4.23 -5.91 32.44
C PHE A 7 4.63 -4.68 31.62
N MET A 8 4.20 -4.60 30.34
CA MET A 8 4.64 -3.58 29.37
C MET A 8 3.47 -2.79 28.81
N ARG A 9 2.62 -2.27 29.70
CA ARG A 9 1.37 -1.57 29.34
C ARG A 9 1.61 -0.33 28.48
N PHE A 10 2.58 0.52 28.83
CA PHE A 10 2.88 1.76 28.09
C PHE A 10 3.56 1.45 26.75
N THR A 11 4.43 0.45 26.73
CA THR A 11 5.06 -0.04 25.49
C THR A 11 4.01 -0.59 24.53
N ASP A 12 3.05 -1.40 25.01
CA ASP A 12 1.93 -1.90 24.19
C ASP A 12 1.07 -0.75 23.63
N GLN A 13 0.76 0.24 24.48
CA GLN A 13 0.03 1.43 24.03
C GLN A 13 0.77 2.22 22.96
N ALA A 14 2.11 2.38 23.08
CA ALA A 14 2.92 3.07 22.10
C ALA A 14 2.95 2.34 20.75
N LEU A 15 3.03 1.00 20.76
CA LEU A 15 2.97 0.16 19.56
C LEU A 15 1.59 0.18 18.91
N ASN A 16 0.53 0.12 19.71
CA ASN A 16 -0.84 0.26 19.22
C ASN A 16 -1.08 1.63 18.57
N GLN A 17 -0.58 2.70 19.18
CA GLN A 17 -0.69 4.03 18.59
C GLN A 17 0.10 4.13 17.27
N PHE A 18 1.29 3.53 17.20
CA PHE A 18 2.05 3.44 15.96
C PHE A 18 1.26 2.73 14.85
N GLY A 19 0.68 1.56 15.16
CA GLY A 19 -0.15 0.81 14.20
C GLY A 19 -1.34 1.64 13.70
N LYS A 20 -2.06 2.32 14.60
CA LYS A 20 -3.16 3.24 14.26
C LYS A 20 -2.70 4.38 13.35
N ASP A 21 -1.56 4.99 13.65
CA ASP A 21 -1.02 6.10 12.86
C ASP A 21 -0.63 5.66 11.44
N VAL A 22 0.00 4.49 11.30
CA VAL A 22 0.34 3.90 10.00
C VAL A 22 -0.92 3.64 9.18
N VAL A 23 -1.93 2.99 9.76
CA VAL A 23 -3.20 2.68 9.07
C VAL A 23 -3.89 3.96 8.64
N LYS A 24 -4.09 4.92 9.54
CA LYS A 24 -4.76 6.20 9.26
C LYS A 24 -4.05 6.99 8.14
N GLN A 25 -2.72 7.08 8.19
CA GLN A 25 -1.94 7.77 7.17
C GLN A 25 -1.98 7.03 5.83
N SER A 26 -1.90 5.70 5.82
CA SER A 26 -1.98 4.87 4.63
C SER A 26 -3.32 5.03 3.94
N GLN A 27 -4.41 4.97 4.69
CA GLN A 27 -5.77 5.20 4.19
C GLN A 27 -5.93 6.61 3.62
N LYS A 28 -5.44 7.63 4.31
CA LYS A 28 -5.46 9.03 3.82
C LYS A 28 -4.68 9.20 2.52
N ARG A 29 -3.49 8.58 2.40
CA ARG A 29 -2.68 8.62 1.17
C ARG A 29 -3.34 7.87 0.03
N LEU A 30 -3.97 6.74 0.30
CA LEU A 30 -4.66 5.94 -0.72
C LEU A 30 -5.83 6.72 -1.35
N LEU A 31 -6.51 7.56 -0.57
CA LEU A 31 -7.62 8.41 -1.04
C LEU A 31 -7.17 9.67 -1.79
N ARG A 32 -5.89 10.05 -1.75
CA ARG A 32 -5.40 11.21 -2.51
C ARG A 32 -5.64 11.00 -4.01
N LYS A 33 -6.15 12.04 -4.67
CA LYS A 33 -6.42 12.03 -6.12
C LYS A 33 -5.17 11.62 -6.89
N SER A 34 -5.29 10.60 -7.74
CA SER A 34 -4.36 10.34 -8.83
C SER A 34 -5.00 10.79 -10.13
N MET A 35 -4.19 11.05 -11.17
CA MET A 35 -4.68 11.50 -12.48
C MET A 35 -5.76 10.61 -13.11
N PHE A 36 -5.94 9.39 -12.60
CA PHE A 36 -6.91 8.40 -13.07
C PHE A 36 -8.09 8.17 -12.11
N GLN A 37 -8.24 8.98 -11.07
CA GLN A 37 -9.36 8.81 -10.13
C GLN A 37 -10.48 9.81 -10.44
N SER A 38 -11.71 9.26 -10.54
CA SER A 38 -12.94 10.04 -10.52
C SER A 38 -13.01 10.93 -9.26
N ASN A 39 -13.81 12.00 -9.32
CA ASN A 39 -13.97 12.99 -8.25
C ASN A 39 -14.42 12.44 -6.88
N LYS A 40 -14.80 11.16 -6.80
CA LYS A 40 -15.15 10.48 -5.55
C LYS A 40 -14.15 9.37 -5.27
N PRO A 41 -13.27 9.50 -4.26
CA PRO A 41 -12.42 8.39 -3.84
C PRO A 41 -13.29 7.25 -3.33
N SER A 42 -13.28 6.11 -4.01
CA SER A 42 -14.00 4.93 -3.54
C SER A 42 -13.18 4.24 -2.46
N LYS A 43 -13.79 4.01 -1.30
CA LYS A 43 -13.27 3.09 -0.29
C LYS A 43 -13.40 1.66 -0.86
N GLY A 44 -12.37 1.19 -1.57
CA GLY A 44 -12.33 -0.16 -2.15
C GLY A 44 -11.78 -1.19 -1.16
N ASN A 45 -11.71 -2.46 -1.59
CA ASN A 45 -11.22 -3.57 -0.76
C ASN A 45 -9.86 -3.26 -0.11
N LEU A 46 -8.91 -2.68 -0.85
CA LEU A 46 -7.60 -2.32 -0.30
C LEU A 46 -7.72 -1.31 0.85
N TYR A 47 -8.58 -0.29 0.74
CA TYR A 47 -8.78 0.67 1.82
C TYR A 47 -9.29 0.01 3.10
N ASN A 48 -10.25 -0.90 2.96
CA ASN A 48 -10.87 -1.59 4.10
C ASN A 48 -9.98 -2.70 4.67
N SER A 49 -9.06 -3.26 3.86
CA SER A 49 -8.13 -4.31 4.29
C SER A 49 -6.92 -3.76 5.05
N ILE A 50 -6.64 -2.45 4.98
CA ILE A 50 -5.52 -1.87 5.72
C ILE A 50 -5.81 -1.93 7.22
N LYS A 51 -5.20 -2.91 7.87
CA LYS A 51 -5.31 -3.18 9.31
C LYS A 51 -3.91 -3.42 9.88
N TYR A 52 -3.81 -3.39 11.18
CA TYR A 52 -2.63 -3.80 11.93
C TYR A 52 -3.06 -4.74 13.05
N GLU A 53 -2.12 -5.52 13.51
CA GLU A 53 -2.27 -6.45 14.63
C GLU A 53 -1.04 -6.30 15.53
N VAL A 54 -1.25 -6.25 16.84
CA VAL A 54 -0.18 -6.30 17.82
C VAL A 54 -0.18 -7.70 18.40
N GLU A 55 0.91 -8.41 18.21
CA GLU A 55 1.10 -9.74 18.78
C GLU A 55 2.08 -9.66 19.93
N THR A 56 1.66 -10.14 21.08
CA THR A 56 2.51 -10.28 22.26
C THR A 56 2.85 -11.74 22.46
N MET A 57 4.15 -12.03 22.36
CA MET A 57 4.75 -13.34 22.66
C MET A 57 5.42 -13.28 24.03
N GLU A 58 5.93 -14.41 24.52
CA GLU A 58 6.59 -14.48 25.84
C GLU A 58 7.73 -13.47 25.99
N ASN A 59 8.54 -13.26 24.94
CA ASN A 59 9.76 -12.44 24.98
C ASN A 59 9.75 -11.29 23.96
N SER A 60 8.63 -11.02 23.28
CA SER A 60 8.57 -9.98 22.26
C SER A 60 7.18 -9.44 22.05
N ILE A 61 7.11 -8.17 21.65
CA ILE A 61 5.87 -7.54 21.15
C ILE A 61 6.15 -7.10 19.71
N SER A 62 5.28 -7.48 18.77
CA SER A 62 5.43 -7.15 17.37
C SER A 62 4.18 -6.52 16.78
N VAL A 63 4.35 -5.60 15.82
CA VAL A 63 3.26 -5.00 15.05
C VAL A 63 3.29 -5.55 13.64
N LYS A 64 2.21 -6.19 13.21
CA LYS A 64 2.05 -6.79 11.88
C LYS A 64 1.04 -6.02 11.04
N PHE A 65 1.27 -6.01 9.73
CA PHE A 65 0.37 -5.43 8.73
C PHE A 65 0.01 -6.50 7.70
N PRO A 66 -0.95 -7.39 8.00
CA PRO A 66 -1.24 -8.59 7.19
C PRO A 66 -1.72 -8.26 5.79
N PHE A 67 -2.41 -7.14 5.58
CA PHE A 67 -3.00 -6.74 4.30
C PHE A 67 -2.03 -6.73 3.11
N MET A 68 -0.74 -6.56 3.33
CA MET A 68 0.28 -6.60 2.27
C MET A 68 0.45 -8.01 1.68
N LYS A 69 0.09 -9.05 2.43
CA LYS A 69 0.06 -10.45 1.97
C LYS A 69 -1.33 -10.83 1.43
N ASP A 70 -2.38 -10.35 2.08
CA ASP A 70 -3.76 -10.74 1.79
C ASP A 70 -4.32 -10.08 0.52
N VAL A 71 -3.72 -8.97 0.09
CA VAL A 71 -4.14 -8.20 -1.09
C VAL A 71 -3.02 -8.17 -2.12
N ASP A 72 -3.02 -9.13 -3.03
CA ASP A 72 -1.97 -9.36 -4.05
C ASP A 72 -1.53 -8.11 -4.80
N TYR A 73 -2.44 -7.16 -5.03
CA TYR A 73 -2.14 -5.94 -5.78
C TYR A 73 -1.67 -4.76 -4.91
N ALA A 74 -1.67 -4.88 -3.59
CA ALA A 74 -1.27 -3.81 -2.67
C ALA A 74 0.15 -3.31 -2.95
N LYS A 75 1.10 -4.23 -3.12
CA LYS A 75 2.49 -3.95 -3.46
C LYS A 75 2.62 -3.13 -4.75
N TYR A 76 1.85 -3.47 -5.79
CA TYR A 76 1.90 -2.77 -7.07
C TYR A 76 1.32 -1.36 -7.01
N ILE A 77 0.35 -1.13 -6.14
CA ILE A 77 -0.16 0.23 -5.90
C ILE A 77 0.82 1.03 -5.07
N ASP A 78 1.44 0.43 -4.08
CA ASP A 78 2.41 1.12 -3.23
C ASP A 78 3.67 1.48 -4.00
N GLN A 79 4.33 0.50 -4.61
CA GLN A 79 5.62 0.66 -5.28
C GLN A 79 5.49 1.05 -6.76
N GLY A 80 4.29 0.94 -7.33
CA GLY A 80 4.06 1.11 -8.75
C GLY A 80 4.49 -0.10 -9.57
N VAL A 81 4.45 0.03 -10.89
CA VAL A 81 4.84 -1.01 -11.84
C VAL A 81 5.72 -0.41 -12.91
N THR A 82 6.84 -1.05 -13.20
CA THR A 82 7.75 -0.70 -14.29
C THR A 82 7.07 -0.93 -15.64
N GLY A 83 7.12 0.05 -16.52
CA GLY A 83 6.77 -0.12 -17.93
C GLY A 83 7.91 -0.72 -18.75
N LYS A 84 7.69 -0.88 -20.06
CA LYS A 84 8.77 -1.14 -21.01
C LYS A 84 9.76 0.01 -20.98
N ASP A 85 11.02 -0.25 -21.37
CA ASP A 85 12.01 0.83 -21.46
C ASP A 85 11.50 1.94 -22.38
N PRO A 86 11.34 3.16 -21.86
CA PRO A 86 10.82 4.26 -22.66
C PRO A 86 11.80 4.76 -23.73
N PHE A 87 13.08 4.39 -23.64
CA PHE A 87 14.09 4.73 -24.64
C PHE A 87 14.09 3.79 -25.85
N ASP A 88 13.43 2.61 -25.76
CA ASP A 88 13.15 1.73 -26.88
C ASP A 88 12.07 2.28 -27.83
N LEU A 89 11.43 3.38 -27.47
CA LEU A 89 10.39 4.02 -28.27
C LEU A 89 11.01 5.04 -29.25
N PRO A 90 10.35 5.32 -30.37
CA PRO A 90 10.75 6.43 -31.26
C PRO A 90 10.80 7.75 -30.48
N LYS A 91 11.84 8.57 -30.69
CA LYS A 91 12.06 9.84 -29.96
C LYS A 91 10.87 10.81 -29.98
N GLY A 92 10.02 10.76 -30.97
CA GLY A 92 8.78 11.56 -31.06
C GLY A 92 7.57 10.94 -30.35
N ALA A 93 7.68 9.76 -29.77
CA ALA A 93 6.55 9.12 -29.11
C ALA A 93 6.20 9.84 -27.80
N LEU A 94 4.90 9.97 -27.52
CA LEU A 94 4.35 10.61 -26.31
C LEU A 94 4.96 10.09 -25.00
N TRP A 95 5.35 8.83 -24.98
CA TRP A 95 5.87 8.11 -23.80
C TRP A 95 7.40 8.00 -23.75
N TYR A 96 8.11 8.53 -24.73
CA TYR A 96 9.57 8.50 -24.78
C TYR A 96 10.17 9.11 -23.50
N GLY A 97 11.08 8.39 -22.86
CA GLY A 97 11.74 8.81 -21.63
C GLY A 97 10.86 8.89 -20.37
N LYS A 98 9.56 8.58 -20.45
CA LYS A 98 8.59 8.77 -19.37
C LYS A 98 8.27 7.48 -18.59
N GLN A 99 9.27 6.77 -18.14
CA GLN A 99 9.06 5.63 -17.26
C GLN A 99 8.66 6.09 -15.85
N ARG A 100 7.57 5.54 -15.31
CA ARG A 100 7.02 5.98 -14.01
C ARG A 100 7.60 5.25 -12.81
N ASN A 101 8.10 4.05 -13.01
CA ASN A 101 8.75 3.27 -11.97
C ASN A 101 9.74 2.29 -12.59
N LYS A 102 10.97 2.26 -12.06
CA LYS A 102 12.05 1.38 -12.53
C LYS A 102 12.24 0.13 -11.66
N ASN A 103 11.60 0.07 -10.49
CA ASN A 103 11.98 -0.87 -9.44
C ASN A 103 11.12 -2.14 -9.38
N THR A 104 9.94 -2.16 -10.00
CA THR A 104 9.02 -3.29 -9.89
C THR A 104 8.59 -3.76 -11.27
N LYS A 105 9.01 -4.97 -11.64
CA LYS A 105 8.62 -5.59 -12.93
C LYS A 105 7.11 -5.87 -12.95
N SER A 106 6.49 -5.65 -14.13
CA SER A 106 5.08 -5.93 -14.32
C SER A 106 4.81 -7.44 -14.25
N PRO A 107 3.81 -7.89 -13.45
CA PRO A 107 3.37 -9.27 -13.46
C PRO A 107 2.48 -9.60 -14.66
N PHE A 108 2.08 -8.60 -15.44
CA PHE A 108 1.13 -8.76 -16.54
C PHE A 108 1.82 -8.80 -17.89
N LYS A 109 1.29 -9.67 -18.77
CA LYS A 109 1.74 -9.75 -20.17
C LYS A 109 0.96 -8.75 -21.02
N TYR A 110 1.65 -8.10 -21.96
CA TYR A 110 1.01 -7.33 -23.01
C TYR A 110 0.78 -8.20 -24.24
N GLY A 111 -0.39 -8.10 -24.84
CA GLY A 111 -0.74 -8.87 -26.05
C GLY A 111 -2.24 -8.88 -26.30
N SER A 112 -2.66 -9.66 -27.31
CA SER A 112 -4.06 -9.83 -27.70
C SER A 112 -4.85 -10.80 -26.81
N GLY A 113 -4.20 -11.51 -25.89
CA GLY A 113 -4.84 -12.48 -25.01
C GLY A 113 -5.83 -11.83 -24.04
N THR A 114 -6.93 -12.54 -23.77
CA THR A 114 -8.00 -12.12 -22.85
C THR A 114 -8.00 -12.90 -21.54
N GLY A 115 -7.11 -13.86 -21.39
CA GLY A 115 -6.98 -14.71 -20.21
C GLY A 115 -6.47 -13.99 -18.96
N LYS A 116 -6.38 -14.75 -17.87
CA LYS A 116 -5.82 -14.27 -16.59
C LYS A 116 -4.36 -13.82 -16.80
N GLY A 117 -4.02 -12.65 -16.28
CA GLY A 117 -2.67 -12.08 -16.39
C GLY A 117 -2.46 -11.11 -17.56
N TYR A 118 -3.41 -10.97 -18.48
CA TYR A 118 -3.31 -9.98 -19.54
C TYR A 118 -3.85 -8.61 -19.10
N ILE A 119 -3.11 -7.54 -19.42
CA ILE A 119 -3.47 -6.16 -19.06
C ILE A 119 -4.84 -5.77 -19.61
N LYS A 120 -5.17 -6.14 -20.83
CA LYS A 120 -6.45 -5.82 -21.47
C LYS A 120 -7.65 -6.35 -20.68
N SER A 121 -7.57 -7.56 -20.16
CA SER A 121 -8.63 -8.16 -19.33
C SER A 121 -8.86 -7.35 -18.03
N GLY A 122 -7.79 -6.98 -17.34
CA GLY A 122 -7.87 -6.15 -16.13
C GLY A 122 -8.47 -4.78 -16.40
N ILE A 123 -8.05 -4.12 -17.48
CA ILE A 123 -8.57 -2.80 -17.88
C ILE A 123 -10.03 -2.89 -18.27
N ASN A 124 -10.44 -3.91 -19.00
CA ASN A 124 -11.85 -4.12 -19.34
C ASN A 124 -12.72 -4.26 -18.10
N LYS A 125 -12.32 -5.09 -17.13
CA LYS A 125 -13.00 -5.20 -15.82
C LYS A 125 -13.07 -3.86 -15.08
N TYR A 126 -11.97 -3.10 -15.09
CA TYR A 126 -11.92 -1.77 -14.48
C TYR A 126 -12.91 -0.80 -15.12
N LEU A 127 -12.98 -0.74 -16.45
CA LEU A 127 -13.91 0.13 -17.19
C LEU A 127 -15.37 -0.23 -16.88
N VAL A 128 -15.69 -1.53 -16.82
CA VAL A 128 -17.03 -2.00 -16.41
C VAL A 128 -17.37 -1.50 -15.01
N LYS A 129 -16.47 -1.73 -14.05
CA LYS A 129 -16.67 -1.31 -12.64
C LYS A 129 -16.84 0.20 -12.50
N LYS A 130 -16.23 1.00 -13.37
CA LYS A 130 -16.35 2.46 -13.39
C LYS A 130 -17.55 2.97 -14.16
N GLY A 131 -18.38 2.08 -14.71
CA GLY A 131 -19.54 2.47 -15.51
C GLY A 131 -19.18 3.15 -16.85
N ILE A 132 -17.93 3.03 -17.29
CA ILE A 132 -17.49 3.56 -18.57
C ILE A 132 -17.97 2.61 -19.66
N ARG A 133 -19.18 2.88 -20.14
CA ARG A 133 -19.85 2.10 -21.18
C ARG A 133 -19.47 2.67 -22.56
N GLY A 134 -18.39 2.21 -23.13
CA GLY A 134 -18.17 2.33 -24.56
C GLY A 134 -18.81 1.11 -25.26
N VAL A 135 -19.49 1.30 -26.36
CA VAL A 135 -20.06 0.20 -27.14
C VAL A 135 -19.18 -0.08 -28.36
N GLY A 136 -18.94 -1.37 -28.68
CA GLY A 136 -18.27 -1.79 -29.90
C GLY A 136 -16.81 -1.33 -30.02
N GLU A 137 -16.44 -0.79 -31.18
CA GLU A 137 -15.08 -0.37 -31.54
C GLU A 137 -14.50 0.72 -30.65
N LYS A 138 -15.32 1.67 -30.21
CA LYS A 138 -14.88 2.74 -29.28
C LYS A 138 -14.36 2.19 -27.97
N ARG A 139 -14.97 1.13 -27.45
CA ARG A 139 -14.51 0.46 -26.22
C ARG A 139 -13.22 -0.32 -26.44
N LYS A 140 -13.11 -1.03 -27.55
CA LYS A 140 -11.88 -1.75 -27.93
C LYS A 140 -10.71 -0.77 -28.06
N GLY A 141 -10.92 0.36 -28.74
CA GLY A 141 -9.95 1.44 -28.86
C GLY A 141 -9.49 2.01 -27.52
N LEU A 142 -10.43 2.29 -26.60
CA LEU A 142 -10.11 2.79 -25.28
C LEU A 142 -9.29 1.78 -24.45
N ILE A 143 -9.69 0.50 -24.46
CA ILE A 143 -8.92 -0.58 -23.81
C ILE A 143 -7.51 -0.66 -24.39
N TYR A 144 -7.37 -0.57 -25.70
CA TYR A 144 -6.06 -0.61 -26.36
C TYR A 144 -5.18 0.56 -25.92
N VAL A 145 -5.69 1.79 -25.97
CA VAL A 145 -4.93 3.00 -25.61
C VAL A 145 -4.46 2.94 -24.16
N ILE A 146 -5.36 2.59 -23.22
CA ILE A 146 -5.03 2.50 -21.80
C ILE A 146 -4.02 1.36 -21.57
N SER A 147 -4.22 0.20 -22.19
CA SER A 147 -3.32 -0.95 -22.05
C SER A 147 -1.93 -0.63 -22.55
N ARG A 148 -1.85 0.04 -23.72
CA ARG A 148 -0.58 0.48 -24.30
C ARG A 148 0.13 1.50 -23.40
N SER A 149 -0.61 2.48 -22.86
CA SER A 149 -0.06 3.46 -21.93
C SER A 149 0.52 2.81 -20.68
N VAL A 150 -0.21 1.89 -20.07
CA VAL A 150 0.25 1.14 -18.87
C VAL A 150 1.48 0.28 -19.21
N TYR A 151 1.47 -0.38 -20.35
CA TYR A 151 2.59 -1.21 -20.79
C TYR A 151 3.87 -0.39 -21.00
N LEU A 152 3.77 0.77 -21.67
CA LEU A 152 4.93 1.58 -22.02
C LEU A 152 5.45 2.40 -20.83
N SER A 153 4.60 3.06 -20.10
CA SER A 153 5.00 3.96 -19.01
C SER A 153 4.88 3.39 -17.60
N GLY A 154 4.29 2.20 -17.46
CA GLY A 154 4.03 1.60 -16.16
C GLY A 154 2.93 2.31 -15.36
N ILE A 155 2.82 1.95 -14.09
CA ILE A 155 1.88 2.53 -13.12
C ILE A 155 2.68 3.33 -12.08
N PRO A 156 2.34 4.59 -11.82
CA PRO A 156 3.05 5.39 -10.83
C PRO A 156 2.87 4.83 -9.43
N ALA A 157 3.95 4.82 -8.64
CA ALA A 157 3.91 4.46 -7.24
C ALA A 157 3.10 5.47 -6.42
N LYS A 158 2.23 5.00 -5.54
CA LYS A 158 1.50 5.86 -4.59
C LYS A 158 2.22 6.03 -3.26
N PHE A 159 3.10 5.08 -2.92
CA PHE A 159 3.80 5.03 -1.63
C PHE A 159 2.85 5.25 -0.44
N PHE A 160 1.65 4.64 -0.53
CA PHE A 160 0.61 4.86 0.48
C PHE A 160 0.97 4.22 1.81
N PHE A 161 1.59 3.02 1.77
CA PHE A 161 2.03 2.30 2.95
C PHE A 161 3.47 2.66 3.31
N THR A 162 4.42 2.50 2.38
CA THR A 162 5.85 2.73 2.63
C THR A 162 6.11 4.10 3.27
N LYS A 163 5.65 5.20 2.66
CA LYS A 163 5.84 6.54 3.24
C LYS A 163 5.07 6.77 4.54
N SER A 164 3.95 6.09 4.74
CA SER A 164 3.19 6.20 5.99
C SER A 164 3.89 5.48 7.13
N PHE A 165 4.42 4.29 6.84
CA PHE A 165 5.23 3.52 7.76
C PHE A 165 6.50 4.28 8.15
N ASP A 166 7.30 4.76 7.18
CA ASP A 166 8.52 5.50 7.43
C ASP A 166 8.29 6.74 8.30
N ASN A 167 7.22 7.50 8.02
CA ASN A 167 6.88 8.70 8.78
C ASN A 167 6.46 8.39 10.22
N ALA A 168 5.74 7.31 10.44
CA ALA A 168 5.35 6.86 11.77
C ALA A 168 6.56 6.25 12.51
N PHE A 169 7.37 5.45 11.81
CA PHE A 169 8.54 4.79 12.37
C PHE A 169 9.60 5.77 12.88
N LYS A 170 9.84 6.86 12.16
CA LYS A 170 10.77 7.92 12.62
C LYS A 170 10.41 8.51 14.00
N LYS A 171 9.14 8.44 14.37
CA LYS A 171 8.62 8.95 15.65
C LYS A 171 8.51 7.89 16.74
N LEU A 172 8.65 6.63 16.37
CA LEU A 172 8.43 5.50 17.27
C LEU A 172 9.57 5.33 18.30
N PRO A 173 10.88 5.38 17.94
CA PRO A 173 11.95 5.10 18.89
C PRO A 173 11.90 5.95 20.16
N PRO A 174 11.80 7.30 20.10
CA PRO A 174 11.75 8.11 21.33
C PRO A 174 10.51 7.80 22.18
N LYS A 175 9.36 7.50 21.55
CA LYS A 175 8.15 7.13 22.26
C LYS A 175 8.27 5.78 22.95
N LEU A 176 8.92 4.79 22.30
CA LEU A 176 9.18 3.50 22.90
C LEU A 176 10.11 3.60 24.12
N VAL A 177 11.16 4.37 24.03
CA VAL A 177 12.08 4.59 25.16
C VAL A 177 11.33 5.20 26.35
N GLN A 178 10.50 6.22 26.12
CA GLN A 178 9.68 6.83 27.16
C GLN A 178 8.66 5.82 27.76
N ALA A 179 7.98 5.07 26.92
CA ALA A 179 7.00 4.08 27.34
C ALA A 179 7.66 2.97 28.18
N PHE A 180 8.79 2.45 27.74
CA PHE A 180 9.55 1.45 28.45
C PHE A 180 10.05 1.95 29.81
N ALA A 181 10.53 3.20 29.90
CA ALA A 181 10.93 3.82 31.16
C ALA A 181 9.75 3.93 32.13
N LEU A 182 8.54 4.22 31.65
CA LEU A 182 7.32 4.25 32.48
C LEU A 182 6.94 2.85 32.97
N ASP A 183 7.01 1.83 32.11
CA ASP A 183 6.75 0.45 32.49
C ASP A 183 7.70 -0.01 33.60
N ILE A 184 8.99 0.29 33.49
CA ILE A 184 9.99 0.00 34.53
C ILE A 184 9.65 0.74 35.82
N LYS A 185 9.35 2.04 35.76
CA LYS A 185 9.01 2.86 36.94
C LYS A 185 7.79 2.30 37.68
N ASP A 186 6.75 1.88 36.94
CA ASP A 186 5.57 1.31 37.57
C ASP A 186 5.88 -0.01 38.27
N LYS A 187 6.73 -0.85 37.70
CA LYS A 187 7.19 -2.08 38.34
C LYS A 187 7.98 -1.83 39.62
N PHE A 188 8.91 -0.86 39.61
CA PHE A 188 9.64 -0.51 40.83
C PHE A 188 8.71 -0.01 41.94
N LYS A 189 7.65 0.73 41.62
CA LYS A 189 6.65 1.16 42.61
C LYS A 189 5.89 -0.03 43.21
N GLU A 190 5.46 -1.01 42.40
CA GLU A 190 4.80 -2.23 42.88
C GLU A 190 5.68 -2.98 43.90
N PHE A 191 6.99 -3.08 43.62
CA PHE A 191 7.95 -3.73 44.56
C PHE A 191 8.21 -2.96 45.84
N THR A 192 8.06 -1.62 45.84
CA THR A 192 8.33 -0.80 47.03
C THR A 192 7.08 -0.62 47.93
N THR A 193 5.88 -0.96 47.39
CA THR A 193 4.61 -0.84 48.15
C THR A 193 4.06 -2.19 48.60
N SER A 194 4.72 -3.29 48.31
CA SER A 194 4.46 -4.65 48.79
C SER A 194 5.35 -5.00 49.95
#